data_f82dc0adc07567215203c899e35678d5
#
_entry.id   f82dc0adc07567215203c899e35678d5
#
_cell.length_a   1.000
_cell.length_b   1.000
_cell.length_c   1.000
_cell.angle_alpha   90.00
_cell.angle_beta   90.00
_cell.angle_gamma   90.00
#
_symmetry.space_group_name_H-M   'P 1'
#
loop_
_entity.id
_entity.type
_entity.pdbx_description
1 polymer ?
#
loop_
_entity_poly.entity_id
_entity_poly.type
_entity_poly.pdbx_seq_one_letter_code
_entity_poly.pdbx_strand_id
1 'polypeptide(L)'
;MAKKIEALAPEQFSALLEERNSTLERLIKAKETSINKAPAGAIRIVQKNHAFQFYLKLRKGDCIGKYLPKKQNLLAMQIIQKEYDIKLLRALKLEAKIIQKLCKNQKRNSPEQIYFKLNEKRELFTQPVTLPDEQYATKWNAVEYCKKPFYQDSPEFYTSKGERVRSKSEILIADALTRNKIPYHYEFPLKLKAKNNNIEIHPDFICLNLKKRREFIWEHFGMMDSPEYAENFVKKQALYQENGFFAGKNLLCTFETSEHPINLKQVELVIQNYLT
;
A
#
# COMPACT_ATOMS: atom_id res chain seq x y z
N MET A 1 -12.18 -9.80 -15.84
CA MET A 1 -10.73 -9.79 -15.50
C MET A 1 -9.97 -9.28 -16.71
N ALA A 2 -9.26 -8.18 -16.56
CA ALA A 2 -8.46 -7.61 -17.64
C ALA A 2 -7.43 -8.65 -18.13
N LYS A 3 -7.28 -8.74 -19.44
CA LYS A 3 -6.25 -9.55 -20.09
C LYS A 3 -4.90 -9.12 -19.51
N LYS A 4 -4.05 -10.05 -19.10
CA LYS A 4 -2.73 -9.76 -18.53
C LYS A 4 -1.92 -8.93 -19.55
N ILE A 5 -1.76 -7.64 -19.29
CA ILE A 5 -1.15 -6.67 -20.23
C ILE A 5 0.36 -6.85 -20.30
N GLU A 6 0.98 -7.27 -19.19
CA GLU A 6 2.43 -7.49 -19.06
C GLU A 6 2.74 -8.80 -18.33
N ALA A 7 3.93 -9.36 -18.52
CA ALA A 7 4.32 -10.62 -17.91
C ALA A 7 4.75 -10.47 -16.45
N LEU A 8 5.38 -9.35 -16.10
CA LEU A 8 5.86 -9.02 -14.76
C LEU A 8 5.42 -7.60 -14.40
N ALA A 9 4.67 -7.46 -13.30
CA ALA A 9 4.33 -6.15 -12.77
C ALA A 9 5.58 -5.45 -12.19
N PRO A 10 5.60 -4.09 -12.14
CA PRO A 10 6.66 -3.35 -11.50
C PRO A 10 6.84 -3.75 -10.04
N GLU A 11 8.06 -3.66 -9.57
CA GLU A 11 8.42 -3.94 -8.20
C GLU A 11 7.73 -2.95 -7.23
N GLN A 12 7.21 -3.44 -6.10
CA GLN A 12 6.43 -2.64 -5.13
C GLN A 12 7.01 -2.68 -3.71
N PHE A 13 8.12 -3.36 -3.48
CA PHE A 13 8.68 -3.56 -2.14
C PHE A 13 9.79 -2.56 -1.77
N SER A 14 10.35 -1.81 -2.72
CA SER A 14 11.45 -0.86 -2.45
C SER A 14 11.10 0.18 -1.39
N ALA A 15 9.92 0.77 -1.44
CA ALA A 15 9.48 1.75 -0.44
C ALA A 15 9.39 1.15 0.97
N LEU A 16 8.85 -0.05 1.10
CA LEU A 16 8.77 -0.79 2.37
C LEU A 16 10.14 -1.15 2.92
N LEU A 17 11.08 -1.52 2.04
CA LEU A 17 12.46 -1.82 2.43
C LEU A 17 13.20 -0.56 2.88
N GLU A 18 13.00 0.58 2.22
CA GLU A 18 13.59 1.86 2.64
C GLU A 18 13.05 2.31 3.99
N GLU A 19 11.76 2.20 4.25
CA GLU A 19 11.12 2.46 5.55
C GLU A 19 11.68 1.54 6.64
N ARG A 20 11.76 0.22 6.36
CA ARG A 20 12.35 -0.76 7.26
C ARG A 20 13.80 -0.43 7.57
N ASN A 21 14.61 -0.11 6.55
CA ASN A 21 16.01 0.26 6.73
C ASN A 21 16.18 1.50 7.63
N SER A 22 15.38 2.54 7.42
CA SER A 22 15.37 3.74 8.25
C SER A 22 15.05 3.43 9.71
N THR A 23 14.09 2.54 9.95
CA THR A 23 13.76 2.05 11.30
C THR A 23 14.91 1.29 11.93
N LEU A 24 15.57 0.39 11.19
CA LEU A 24 16.73 -0.36 11.66
C LEU A 24 17.88 0.56 12.01
N GLU A 25 18.22 1.55 11.19
CA GLU A 25 19.31 2.51 11.44
C GLU A 25 19.07 3.30 12.74
N ARG A 26 17.84 3.75 12.98
CA ARG A 26 17.46 4.42 14.22
C ARG A 26 17.63 3.52 15.43
N LEU A 27 17.17 2.26 15.33
CA LEU A 27 17.30 1.28 16.41
C LEU A 27 18.76 0.89 16.68
N ILE A 28 19.57 0.69 15.63
CA ILE A 28 21.01 0.41 15.73
C ILE A 28 21.70 1.51 16.55
N LYS A 29 21.49 2.78 16.18
CA LYS A 29 22.08 3.93 16.89
C LYS A 29 21.64 4.00 18.35
N ALA A 30 20.36 3.76 18.64
CA ALA A 30 19.84 3.74 20.01
C ALA A 30 20.46 2.60 20.84
N LYS A 31 20.59 1.40 20.25
CA LYS A 31 21.17 0.23 20.95
C LYS A 31 22.66 0.35 21.17
N GLU A 32 23.42 0.91 20.22
CA GLU A 32 24.85 1.23 20.42
C GLU A 32 25.03 2.19 21.58
N THR A 33 24.23 3.23 21.67
CA THR A 33 24.27 4.18 22.77
C THR A 33 23.95 3.52 24.13
N SER A 34 22.89 2.68 24.15
CA SER A 34 22.47 1.95 25.35
C SER A 34 23.54 0.97 25.85
N ILE A 35 24.14 0.18 24.96
CA ILE A 35 25.19 -0.78 25.27
C ILE A 35 26.42 -0.08 25.85
N ASN A 36 26.82 1.07 25.28
CA ASN A 36 27.98 1.83 25.72
C ASN A 36 27.79 2.44 27.13
N LYS A 37 26.54 2.76 27.50
CA LYS A 37 26.21 3.29 28.83
C LYS A 37 25.98 2.20 29.89
N ALA A 38 25.76 0.96 29.46
CA ALA A 38 25.37 -0.12 30.35
C ALA A 38 26.56 -0.66 31.16
N PRO A 39 26.32 -1.10 32.40
CA PRO A 39 27.35 -1.63 33.28
C PRO A 39 28.15 -2.80 32.70
N ALA A 40 29.38 -2.99 33.13
CA ALA A 40 30.21 -4.12 32.73
C ALA A 40 29.84 -5.41 33.48
N GLY A 41 30.11 -6.57 32.83
CA GLY A 41 29.90 -7.88 33.42
C GLY A 41 28.86 -8.70 32.67
N ALA A 42 28.57 -9.87 33.23
CA ALA A 42 27.52 -10.81 32.82
C ALA A 42 26.80 -11.32 34.07
N ILE A 43 25.55 -11.74 33.91
CA ILE A 43 24.74 -12.23 35.03
C ILE A 43 24.47 -13.72 34.89
N ARG A 44 24.75 -14.45 35.99
CA ARG A 44 24.23 -15.80 36.18
C ARG A 44 22.98 -15.72 37.03
N ILE A 45 21.91 -16.31 36.54
CA ILE A 45 20.60 -16.39 37.19
C ILE A 45 20.48 -17.78 37.84
N VAL A 46 20.11 -17.85 39.11
CA VAL A 46 19.82 -19.09 39.81
C VAL A 46 18.42 -18.97 40.42
N GLN A 47 17.57 -19.96 40.16
CA GLN A 47 16.26 -20.07 40.81
C GLN A 47 16.40 -20.86 42.12
N LYS A 48 15.95 -20.29 43.23
CA LYS A 48 15.95 -20.94 44.54
C LYS A 48 14.63 -20.59 45.24
N ASN A 49 13.89 -21.62 45.69
CA ASN A 49 12.65 -21.46 46.44
C ASN A 49 11.69 -20.43 45.80
N HIS A 50 11.34 -20.60 44.55
CA HIS A 50 10.46 -19.70 43.76
C HIS A 50 10.96 -18.25 43.58
N ALA A 51 12.22 -17.94 43.97
CA ALA A 51 12.83 -16.63 43.78
C ALA A 51 14.08 -16.73 42.88
N PHE A 52 14.36 -15.64 42.15
CA PHE A 52 15.58 -15.53 41.34
C PHE A 52 16.69 -14.85 42.15
N GLN A 53 17.89 -15.44 42.10
CA GLN A 53 19.12 -14.88 42.64
C GLN A 53 20.05 -14.56 41.49
N PHE A 54 20.70 -13.39 41.59
CA PHE A 54 21.62 -12.90 40.55
C PHE A 54 23.04 -12.94 41.04
N TYR A 55 23.97 -13.41 40.20
CA TYR A 55 25.39 -13.46 40.46
C TYR A 55 26.15 -12.74 39.36
N LEU A 56 26.90 -11.69 39.71
CA LEU A 56 27.69 -10.87 38.81
C LEU A 56 29.02 -11.55 38.49
N LYS A 57 29.29 -11.74 37.21
CA LYS A 57 30.56 -12.24 36.66
C LYS A 57 31.29 -11.09 35.98
N LEU A 58 32.48 -10.75 36.48
CA LEU A 58 33.29 -9.67 35.92
C LEU A 58 34.41 -10.17 35.00
N ARG A 59 34.81 -11.43 35.11
CA ARG A 59 35.90 -12.03 34.32
C ARG A 59 35.37 -13.15 33.44
N LYS A 60 35.94 -13.29 32.23
CA LYS A 60 35.69 -14.43 31.38
C LYS A 60 36.21 -15.71 32.04
N GLY A 61 35.36 -16.75 32.16
CA GLY A 61 35.71 -17.99 32.87
C GLY A 61 35.25 -18.05 34.34
N ASP A 62 34.73 -16.96 34.89
CA ASP A 62 34.12 -17.01 36.23
C ASP A 62 32.82 -17.83 36.20
N CYS A 63 32.84 -19.02 36.80
CA CYS A 63 31.69 -19.94 36.82
C CYS A 63 30.74 -19.64 37.99
N ILE A 64 31.17 -19.00 39.04
CA ILE A 64 30.41 -18.78 40.28
C ILE A 64 29.74 -17.41 40.28
N GLY A 65 30.54 -16.35 40.13
CA GLY A 65 30.08 -14.96 40.21
C GLY A 65 29.86 -14.48 41.65
N LYS A 66 29.82 -13.16 41.85
CA LYS A 66 29.52 -12.51 43.12
C LYS A 66 28.00 -12.34 43.27
N TYR A 67 27.44 -12.82 44.38
CA TYR A 67 26.00 -12.62 44.68
C TYR A 67 25.63 -11.14 44.73
N LEU A 68 24.54 -10.78 44.09
CA LEU A 68 23.95 -9.46 44.12
C LEU A 68 22.75 -9.44 45.09
N PRO A 69 22.76 -8.61 46.13
CA PRO A 69 21.63 -8.47 47.04
C PRO A 69 20.42 -7.84 46.31
N LYS A 70 19.20 -8.04 46.82
CA LYS A 70 17.94 -7.53 46.21
C LYS A 70 17.98 -6.04 45.88
N LYS A 71 18.67 -5.21 46.64
CA LYS A 71 18.87 -3.78 46.39
C LYS A 71 19.60 -3.50 45.07
N GLN A 72 20.32 -4.47 44.51
CA GLN A 72 21.06 -4.37 43.24
C GLN A 72 20.38 -5.10 42.08
N ASN A 73 19.10 -5.47 42.19
CA ASN A 73 18.36 -6.11 41.12
C ASN A 73 18.32 -5.24 39.84
N LEU A 74 18.25 -3.92 39.99
CA LEU A 74 18.28 -3.01 38.84
C LEU A 74 19.57 -3.13 38.02
N LEU A 75 20.73 -3.25 38.73
CA LEU A 75 22.02 -3.49 38.09
C LEU A 75 22.02 -4.83 37.32
N ALA A 76 21.48 -5.89 37.93
CA ALA A 76 21.39 -7.19 37.28
C ALA A 76 20.53 -7.10 35.99
N MET A 77 19.37 -6.44 36.07
CA MET A 77 18.48 -6.24 34.91
C MET A 77 19.16 -5.44 33.80
N GLN A 78 19.90 -4.38 34.12
CA GLN A 78 20.65 -3.59 33.13
C GLN A 78 21.71 -4.42 32.40
N ILE A 79 22.41 -5.32 33.10
CA ILE A 79 23.41 -6.19 32.49
C ILE A 79 22.76 -7.27 31.63
N ILE A 80 21.67 -7.87 32.10
CA ILE A 80 20.88 -8.84 31.29
C ILE A 80 20.36 -8.17 30.03
N GLN A 81 19.80 -6.96 30.14
CA GLN A 81 19.35 -6.19 28.99
C GLN A 81 20.50 -5.90 28.00
N LYS A 82 21.68 -5.55 28.50
CA LYS A 82 22.88 -5.38 27.68
C LYS A 82 23.24 -6.63 26.88
N GLU A 83 23.21 -7.81 27.52
CA GLU A 83 23.48 -9.07 26.81
C GLU A 83 22.52 -9.34 25.70
N TYR A 84 21.22 -9.08 25.91
CA TYR A 84 20.19 -9.14 24.87
C TYR A 84 20.47 -8.11 23.76
N ASP A 85 20.72 -6.85 24.13
CA ASP A 85 20.95 -5.76 23.20
C ASP A 85 22.16 -5.99 22.30
N ILE A 86 23.23 -6.62 22.81
CA ILE A 86 24.41 -7.01 22.00
C ILE A 86 24.02 -8.04 20.93
N LYS A 87 23.22 -9.05 21.27
CA LYS A 87 22.74 -10.06 20.31
C LYS A 87 21.81 -9.43 19.28
N LEU A 88 20.87 -8.60 19.75
CA LEU A 88 19.94 -7.87 18.91
C LEU A 88 20.67 -6.94 17.93
N LEU A 89 21.65 -6.18 18.40
CA LEU A 89 22.43 -5.27 17.55
C LEU A 89 23.12 -5.98 16.39
N ARG A 90 23.63 -7.19 16.63
CA ARG A 90 24.23 -8.01 15.55
C ARG A 90 23.19 -8.39 14.48
N ALA A 91 22.00 -8.80 14.91
CA ALA A 91 20.89 -9.15 14.00
C ALA A 91 20.41 -7.93 13.21
N LEU A 92 20.21 -6.78 13.88
CA LEU A 92 19.79 -5.53 13.24
C LEU A 92 20.80 -5.07 12.17
N LYS A 93 22.10 -5.12 12.48
CA LYS A 93 23.17 -4.75 11.53
C LYS A 93 23.21 -5.69 10.32
N LEU A 94 23.00 -6.99 10.53
CA LEU A 94 22.96 -7.96 9.44
C LEU A 94 21.77 -7.70 8.52
N GLU A 95 20.58 -7.50 9.08
CA GLU A 95 19.35 -7.21 8.33
C GLU A 95 19.50 -5.91 7.53
N ALA A 96 19.97 -4.83 8.16
CA ALA A 96 20.20 -3.54 7.48
C ALA A 96 21.18 -3.69 6.30
N LYS A 97 22.27 -4.45 6.47
CA LYS A 97 23.23 -4.70 5.38
C LYS A 97 22.60 -5.44 4.19
N ILE A 98 21.74 -6.42 4.46
CA ILE A 98 21.02 -7.18 3.42
C ILE A 98 20.07 -6.25 2.67
N ILE A 99 19.27 -5.46 3.39
CA ILE A 99 18.31 -4.52 2.78
C ILE A 99 19.04 -3.48 1.94
N GLN A 100 20.11 -2.86 2.46
CA GLN A 100 20.89 -1.87 1.72
C GLN A 100 21.49 -2.46 0.42
N LYS A 101 21.99 -3.71 0.48
CA LYS A 101 22.49 -4.40 -0.71
C LYS A 101 21.38 -4.64 -1.73
N LEU A 102 20.19 -5.05 -1.27
CA LEU A 102 19.03 -5.29 -2.13
C LEU A 102 18.56 -3.99 -2.80
N CYS A 103 18.34 -2.91 -2.04
CA CYS A 103 17.95 -1.61 -2.57
C CYS A 103 18.97 -1.07 -3.58
N LYS A 104 20.27 -1.21 -3.30
CA LYS A 104 21.33 -0.78 -4.24
C LYS A 104 21.31 -1.59 -5.53
N ASN A 105 21.06 -2.90 -5.46
CA ASN A 105 20.97 -3.76 -6.62
C ASN A 105 19.73 -3.45 -7.46
N GLN A 106 18.58 -3.22 -6.83
CA GLN A 106 17.34 -2.82 -7.50
C GLN A 106 17.49 -1.54 -8.30
N LYS A 107 18.11 -0.51 -7.73
CA LYS A 107 18.35 0.76 -8.44
C LYS A 107 19.24 0.61 -9.67
N ARG A 108 20.07 -0.44 -9.76
CA ARG A 108 21.04 -0.62 -10.86
C ARG A 108 20.63 -1.67 -11.88
N ASN A 109 20.04 -2.77 -11.42
CA ASN A 109 19.90 -4.00 -12.20
C ASN A 109 18.50 -4.61 -12.08
N SER A 110 17.46 -3.81 -11.79
CA SER A 110 16.11 -4.36 -11.83
C SER A 110 15.72 -4.78 -13.25
N PRO A 111 14.83 -5.77 -13.42
CA PRO A 111 14.35 -6.19 -14.73
C PRO A 111 13.80 -5.02 -15.56
N GLU A 112 13.13 -4.07 -14.91
CA GLU A 112 12.57 -2.87 -15.53
C GLU A 112 13.67 -1.97 -16.11
N GLN A 113 14.79 -1.83 -15.40
CA GLN A 113 15.91 -1.00 -15.83
C GLN A 113 16.62 -1.50 -17.10
N ILE A 114 16.48 -2.77 -17.45
CA ILE A 114 17.09 -3.34 -18.64
C ILE A 114 16.49 -2.71 -19.89
N TYR A 115 15.16 -2.58 -19.94
CA TYR A 115 14.47 -1.96 -21.08
C TYR A 115 14.82 -0.47 -21.22
N PHE A 116 14.77 0.29 -20.11
CA PHE A 116 15.09 1.73 -20.11
C PHE A 116 16.55 2.09 -20.48
N LYS A 117 17.45 1.10 -20.47
CA LYS A 117 18.84 1.27 -20.90
C LYS A 117 19.06 0.97 -22.37
N LEU A 118 18.04 0.51 -23.08
CA LEU A 118 18.12 0.32 -24.53
C LEU A 118 18.20 1.67 -25.22
N ASN A 119 18.80 1.69 -26.41
CA ASN A 119 18.69 2.83 -27.27
C ASN A 119 17.33 2.83 -28.01
N GLU A 120 16.86 4.00 -28.43
CA GLU A 120 15.56 4.19 -29.07
C GLU A 120 15.29 3.19 -30.22
N LYS A 121 16.32 2.88 -31.04
CA LYS A 121 16.19 1.95 -32.16
C LYS A 121 15.91 0.52 -31.69
N ARG A 122 16.49 0.11 -30.56
CA ARG A 122 16.26 -1.23 -30.00
C ARG A 122 14.93 -1.31 -29.25
N GLU A 123 14.51 -0.25 -28.59
CA GLU A 123 13.19 -0.16 -27.94
C GLU A 123 12.06 -0.48 -28.91
N LEU A 124 12.13 0.04 -30.15
CA LEU A 124 11.11 -0.20 -31.19
C LEU A 124 10.90 -1.68 -31.55
N PHE A 125 11.91 -2.50 -31.36
CA PHE A 125 11.87 -3.94 -31.72
C PHE A 125 11.91 -4.87 -30.52
N THR A 126 11.89 -4.32 -29.30
CA THR A 126 11.96 -5.12 -28.07
C THR A 126 10.60 -5.11 -27.36
N GLN A 127 10.13 -6.29 -26.98
CA GLN A 127 8.94 -6.41 -26.11
C GLN A 127 9.41 -6.49 -24.65
N PRO A 128 9.15 -5.45 -23.84
CA PRO A 128 9.52 -5.48 -22.42
C PRO A 128 8.66 -6.47 -21.65
N VAL A 129 9.23 -7.09 -20.63
CA VAL A 129 8.54 -7.98 -19.69
C VAL A 129 7.65 -7.16 -18.76
N THR A 130 8.15 -6.00 -18.32
CA THR A 130 7.42 -4.97 -17.58
C THR A 130 7.32 -3.74 -18.48
N LEU A 131 6.11 -3.30 -18.76
CA LEU A 131 5.86 -2.16 -19.65
C LEU A 131 6.18 -0.83 -18.95
N PRO A 132 6.76 0.16 -19.67
CA PRO A 132 6.73 1.55 -19.22
C PRO A 132 5.29 2.01 -18.90
N ASP A 133 5.14 2.91 -17.93
CA ASP A 133 3.83 3.35 -17.45
C ASP A 133 2.94 3.90 -18.56
N GLU A 134 3.49 4.68 -19.48
CA GLU A 134 2.77 5.24 -20.62
C GLU A 134 2.26 4.16 -21.59
N GLN A 135 3.10 3.18 -21.89
CA GLN A 135 2.73 2.07 -22.77
C GLN A 135 1.66 1.18 -22.09
N TYR A 136 1.78 0.97 -20.79
CA TYR A 136 0.78 0.23 -20.03
C TYR A 136 -0.56 0.96 -20.03
N ALA A 137 -0.55 2.27 -19.73
CA ALA A 137 -1.75 3.11 -19.72
C ALA A 137 -2.42 3.13 -21.10
N THR A 138 -1.63 3.26 -22.17
CA THR A 138 -2.16 3.24 -23.56
C THR A 138 -2.85 1.91 -23.86
N LYS A 139 -2.23 0.79 -23.55
CA LYS A 139 -2.82 -0.53 -23.75
C LYS A 139 -4.07 -0.75 -22.90
N TRP A 140 -4.05 -0.27 -21.66
CA TRP A 140 -5.17 -0.38 -20.74
C TRP A 140 -6.35 0.47 -21.23
N ASN A 141 -6.12 1.72 -21.67
CA ASN A 141 -7.14 2.61 -22.20
C ASN A 141 -7.70 2.17 -23.56
N ALA A 142 -6.95 1.36 -24.33
CA ALA A 142 -7.38 0.89 -25.66
C ALA A 142 -8.45 -0.22 -25.62
N VAL A 143 -8.90 -0.64 -24.44
CA VAL A 143 -9.96 -1.64 -24.31
C VAL A 143 -11.30 -1.01 -24.72
N GLU A 144 -11.87 -1.52 -25.79
CA GLU A 144 -13.20 -1.11 -26.25
C GLU A 144 -14.29 -1.78 -25.42
N TYR A 145 -15.32 -1.03 -25.06
CA TYR A 145 -16.48 -1.51 -24.32
C TYR A 145 -17.73 -0.69 -24.62
N CYS A 146 -18.90 -1.30 -24.40
CA CYS A 146 -20.19 -0.61 -24.52
C CYS A 146 -20.56 0.05 -23.20
N LYS A 147 -20.75 1.36 -23.21
CA LYS A 147 -21.28 2.11 -22.08
C LYS A 147 -22.79 1.91 -21.95
N LYS A 148 -23.32 2.16 -20.77
CA LYS A 148 -24.76 2.18 -20.56
C LYS A 148 -25.40 3.30 -21.42
N PRO A 149 -26.47 3.02 -22.18
CA PRO A 149 -27.11 4.03 -23.04
C PRO A 149 -27.69 5.19 -22.22
N PHE A 150 -27.64 6.38 -22.75
CA PHE A 150 -28.31 7.54 -22.18
C PHE A 150 -29.77 7.57 -22.66
N TYR A 151 -30.68 7.97 -21.77
CA TYR A 151 -32.07 8.22 -22.19
C TYR A 151 -32.15 9.52 -23.00
N GLN A 152 -33.13 9.63 -23.91
CA GLN A 152 -33.26 10.78 -24.81
C GLN A 152 -33.41 12.12 -24.10
N ASP A 153 -34.09 12.15 -22.96
CA ASP A 153 -34.34 13.36 -22.16
C ASP A 153 -33.37 13.58 -21.02
N SER A 154 -32.25 12.81 -20.99
CA SER A 154 -31.25 12.97 -19.92
C SER A 154 -30.48 14.28 -20.11
N PRO A 155 -30.22 15.04 -19.02
CA PRO A 155 -29.37 16.22 -19.07
C PRO A 155 -28.00 15.89 -19.68
N GLU A 156 -27.44 16.82 -20.43
CA GLU A 156 -26.14 16.65 -21.05
C GLU A 156 -25.06 17.30 -20.23
N PHE A 157 -24.21 16.46 -19.64
CA PHE A 157 -23.03 16.85 -18.91
C PHE A 157 -21.78 16.34 -19.61
N TYR A 158 -20.79 17.22 -19.79
CA TYR A 158 -19.54 16.89 -20.49
C TYR A 158 -18.33 17.20 -19.63
N THR A 159 -17.38 16.29 -19.57
CA THR A 159 -16.07 16.49 -18.94
C THR A 159 -15.21 17.41 -19.79
N SER A 160 -14.07 17.85 -19.25
CA SER A 160 -13.06 18.64 -19.98
C SER A 160 -12.50 17.93 -21.23
N LYS A 161 -12.61 16.59 -21.29
CA LYS A 161 -12.24 15.77 -22.45
C LYS A 161 -13.37 15.57 -23.45
N GLY A 162 -14.55 16.15 -23.21
CA GLY A 162 -15.73 15.95 -24.04
C GLY A 162 -16.45 14.61 -23.84
N GLU A 163 -16.15 13.87 -22.78
CA GLU A 163 -16.86 12.64 -22.42
C GLU A 163 -18.19 12.98 -21.75
N ARG A 164 -19.31 12.43 -22.28
CA ARG A 164 -20.63 12.60 -21.67
C ARG A 164 -20.75 11.76 -20.41
N VAL A 165 -21.22 12.38 -19.33
CA VAL A 165 -21.45 11.76 -18.01
C VAL A 165 -22.86 12.07 -17.51
N ARG A 166 -23.30 11.45 -16.39
CA ARG A 166 -24.69 11.56 -15.92
C ARG A 166 -24.91 12.65 -14.89
N SER A 167 -23.87 13.13 -14.22
CA SER A 167 -23.99 14.11 -13.15
C SER A 167 -22.85 15.14 -13.13
N LYS A 168 -23.08 16.27 -12.46
CA LYS A 168 -22.03 17.28 -12.21
C LYS A 168 -20.91 16.74 -11.31
N SER A 169 -21.24 15.88 -10.36
CA SER A 169 -20.27 15.25 -9.48
C SER A 169 -19.33 14.31 -10.24
N GLU A 170 -19.84 13.62 -11.26
CA GLU A 170 -19.02 12.81 -12.15
C GLU A 170 -18.08 13.66 -13.03
N ILE A 171 -18.50 14.87 -13.48
CA ILE A 171 -17.59 15.81 -14.15
C ILE A 171 -16.43 16.15 -13.21
N LEU A 172 -16.72 16.51 -11.95
CA LEU A 172 -15.72 16.90 -10.98
C LEU A 172 -14.68 15.78 -10.75
N ILE A 173 -15.14 14.54 -10.65
CA ILE A 173 -14.28 13.36 -10.47
C ILE A 173 -13.46 13.10 -11.73
N ALA A 174 -14.10 13.03 -12.91
CA ALA A 174 -13.42 12.77 -14.18
C ALA A 174 -12.36 13.80 -14.53
N ASP A 175 -12.65 15.08 -14.28
CA ASP A 175 -11.72 16.19 -14.53
C ASP A 175 -10.54 16.16 -13.53
N ALA A 176 -10.79 15.77 -12.26
CA ALA A 176 -9.73 15.56 -11.28
C ALA A 176 -8.83 14.38 -11.67
N LEU A 177 -9.40 13.25 -12.08
CA LEU A 177 -8.64 12.09 -12.58
C LEU A 177 -7.78 12.48 -13.78
N THR A 178 -8.34 13.24 -14.71
CA THR A 178 -7.62 13.75 -15.90
C THR A 178 -6.46 14.66 -15.52
N ARG A 179 -6.66 15.63 -14.63
CA ARG A 179 -5.64 16.55 -14.13
C ARG A 179 -4.47 15.83 -13.47
N ASN A 180 -4.79 14.77 -12.70
CA ASN A 180 -3.80 13.94 -12.02
C ASN A 180 -3.20 12.84 -12.92
N LYS A 181 -3.55 12.81 -14.21
CA LYS A 181 -3.09 11.81 -15.19
C LYS A 181 -3.40 10.36 -14.77
N ILE A 182 -4.50 10.16 -14.06
CA ILE A 182 -4.98 8.83 -13.68
C ILE A 182 -5.80 8.25 -14.84
N PRO A 183 -5.40 7.10 -15.41
CA PRO A 183 -6.21 6.43 -16.42
C PRO A 183 -7.52 5.94 -15.78
N TYR A 184 -8.62 6.13 -16.48
CA TYR A 184 -9.93 5.64 -16.03
C TYR A 184 -10.81 5.24 -17.21
N HIS A 185 -11.75 4.34 -16.95
CA HIS A 185 -12.89 4.02 -17.80
C HIS A 185 -14.16 4.47 -17.09
N TYR A 186 -15.00 5.20 -17.78
CA TYR A 186 -16.31 5.63 -17.31
C TYR A 186 -17.38 4.60 -17.71
N GLU A 187 -18.17 4.11 -16.74
CA GLU A 187 -19.23 3.12 -16.92
C GLU A 187 -18.77 1.81 -17.62
N PHE A 188 -17.59 1.32 -17.28
CA PHE A 188 -17.10 0.06 -17.83
C PHE A 188 -17.93 -1.12 -17.31
N PRO A 189 -18.44 -2.02 -18.17
CA PRO A 189 -19.27 -3.14 -17.76
C PRO A 189 -18.49 -4.13 -16.88
N LEU A 190 -19.00 -4.37 -15.69
CA LEU A 190 -18.44 -5.31 -14.71
C LEU A 190 -19.41 -6.45 -14.47
N LYS A 191 -18.99 -7.69 -14.72
CA LYS A 191 -19.78 -8.89 -14.46
C LYS A 191 -19.55 -9.37 -13.05
N LEU A 192 -20.59 -9.39 -12.24
CA LEU A 192 -20.58 -9.84 -10.85
C LEU A 192 -21.48 -11.06 -10.67
N LYS A 193 -21.14 -11.91 -9.72
CA LYS A 193 -21.97 -13.04 -9.30
C LYS A 193 -23.02 -12.54 -8.30
N ALA A 194 -24.29 -12.82 -8.56
CA ALA A 194 -25.39 -12.56 -7.64
C ALA A 194 -26.16 -13.86 -7.41
N LYS A 195 -26.11 -14.38 -6.20
CA LYS A 195 -26.79 -15.63 -5.77
C LYS A 195 -26.72 -16.76 -6.82
N ASN A 196 -27.61 -16.75 -7.81
CA ASN A 196 -27.72 -17.81 -8.83
C ASN A 196 -27.41 -17.34 -10.26
N ASN A 197 -27.19 -16.04 -10.48
CA ASN A 197 -26.99 -15.45 -11.80
C ASN A 197 -25.78 -14.54 -11.85
N ASN A 198 -25.19 -14.39 -13.03
CA ASN A 198 -24.26 -13.29 -13.28
C ASN A 198 -25.06 -12.05 -13.65
N ILE A 199 -24.75 -10.93 -13.03
CA ILE A 199 -25.31 -9.63 -13.38
C ILE A 199 -24.22 -8.73 -13.92
N GLU A 200 -24.57 -7.87 -14.84
CA GLU A 200 -23.68 -6.84 -15.36
C GLU A 200 -24.05 -5.51 -14.73
N ILE A 201 -23.07 -4.87 -14.12
CA ILE A 201 -23.22 -3.53 -13.55
C ILE A 201 -22.21 -2.58 -14.21
N HIS A 202 -22.51 -1.30 -14.15
CA HIS A 202 -21.64 -0.25 -14.67
C HIS A 202 -21.26 0.67 -13.49
N PRO A 203 -20.10 0.47 -12.87
CA PRO A 203 -19.60 1.40 -11.86
C PRO A 203 -19.30 2.76 -12.52
N ASP A 204 -19.38 3.84 -11.76
CA ASP A 204 -19.15 5.17 -12.31
C ASP A 204 -17.76 5.26 -12.95
N PHE A 205 -16.74 4.80 -12.27
CA PHE A 205 -15.38 4.73 -12.82
C PHE A 205 -14.66 3.45 -12.43
N ILE A 206 -13.83 2.94 -13.34
CA ILE A 206 -12.73 2.03 -13.03
C ILE A 206 -11.45 2.81 -13.23
N CYS A 207 -10.68 3.02 -12.16
CA CYS A 207 -9.46 3.81 -12.14
C CYS A 207 -8.24 2.90 -12.04
N LEU A 208 -7.14 3.27 -12.71
CA LEU A 208 -5.89 2.53 -12.68
C LEU A 208 -4.82 3.26 -11.86
N ASN A 209 -4.35 2.63 -10.77
CA ASN A 209 -3.08 3.02 -10.18
C ASN A 209 -1.94 2.43 -11.03
N LEU A 210 -1.27 3.28 -11.79
CA LEU A 210 -0.21 2.85 -12.71
C LEU A 210 0.99 2.23 -12.00
N LYS A 211 1.42 2.80 -10.88
CA LYS A 211 2.59 2.29 -10.15
C LYS A 211 2.36 0.88 -9.60
N LYS A 212 1.14 0.63 -9.12
CA LYS A 212 0.77 -0.66 -8.50
C LYS A 212 0.18 -1.65 -9.51
N ARG A 213 -0.06 -1.23 -10.77
CA ARG A 213 -0.79 -2.02 -11.78
C ARG A 213 -2.10 -2.57 -11.23
N ARG A 214 -2.82 -1.72 -10.51
CA ARG A 214 -4.01 -2.13 -9.77
C ARG A 214 -5.20 -1.27 -10.14
N GLU A 215 -6.31 -1.93 -10.45
CA GLU A 215 -7.59 -1.30 -10.71
C GLU A 215 -8.36 -1.07 -9.41
N PHE A 216 -9.05 0.07 -9.37
CA PHE A 216 -9.96 0.46 -8.31
C PHE A 216 -11.31 0.81 -8.95
N ILE A 217 -12.38 0.27 -8.42
CA ILE A 217 -13.73 0.74 -8.72
C ILE A 217 -13.93 2.03 -7.93
N TRP A 218 -14.49 3.06 -8.54
CA TRP A 218 -14.92 4.28 -7.85
C TRP A 218 -16.40 4.50 -8.10
N GLU A 219 -17.16 4.52 -7.03
CA GLU A 219 -18.59 4.83 -7.02
C GLU A 219 -18.83 6.14 -6.30
N HIS A 220 -19.64 6.98 -6.89
CA HIS A 220 -20.12 8.20 -6.27
C HIS A 220 -21.60 8.06 -5.93
N PHE A 221 -21.93 8.11 -4.66
CA PHE A 221 -23.29 8.00 -4.16
C PHE A 221 -23.85 9.40 -3.87
N GLY A 222 -24.57 9.94 -4.84
CA GLY A 222 -25.36 11.14 -4.70
C GLY A 222 -26.63 10.88 -3.89
N MET A 223 -27.27 11.95 -3.42
CA MET A 223 -28.62 11.90 -2.80
C MET A 223 -28.74 10.92 -1.62
N MET A 224 -27.69 10.82 -0.79
CA MET A 224 -27.68 9.92 0.38
C MET A 224 -28.67 10.32 1.48
N ASP A 225 -29.30 11.48 1.36
CA ASP A 225 -30.44 11.95 2.14
C ASP A 225 -31.78 11.31 1.70
N SER A 226 -31.83 10.63 0.56
CA SER A 226 -33.00 9.86 0.12
C SER A 226 -32.98 8.43 0.69
N PRO A 227 -34.02 7.98 1.41
CA PRO A 227 -34.09 6.62 1.94
C PRO A 227 -33.96 5.53 0.88
N GLU A 228 -34.56 5.74 -0.29
CA GLU A 228 -34.46 4.79 -1.41
C GLU A 228 -33.04 4.65 -1.95
N TYR A 229 -32.31 5.78 -2.09
CA TYR A 229 -30.90 5.77 -2.48
C TYR A 229 -30.00 5.09 -1.46
N ALA A 230 -30.25 5.34 -0.15
CA ALA A 230 -29.53 4.69 0.91
C ALA A 230 -29.76 3.15 0.92
N GLU A 231 -30.98 2.68 0.67
CA GLU A 231 -31.25 1.25 0.53
C GLU A 231 -30.55 0.63 -0.67
N ASN A 232 -30.56 1.31 -1.83
CA ASN A 232 -29.88 0.87 -3.03
C ASN A 232 -28.36 0.82 -2.82
N PHE A 233 -27.79 1.80 -2.09
CA PHE A 233 -26.39 1.78 -1.68
C PHE A 233 -26.05 0.50 -0.89
N VAL A 234 -26.84 0.17 0.13
CA VAL A 234 -26.62 -1.03 0.95
C VAL A 234 -26.64 -2.31 0.10
N LYS A 235 -27.61 -2.44 -0.81
CA LYS A 235 -27.70 -3.57 -1.74
C LYS A 235 -26.50 -3.66 -2.66
N LYS A 236 -26.06 -2.52 -3.23
CA LYS A 236 -24.90 -2.44 -4.14
C LYS A 236 -23.59 -2.77 -3.41
N GLN A 237 -23.43 -2.28 -2.17
CA GLN A 237 -22.28 -2.61 -1.32
C GLN A 237 -22.21 -4.10 -0.98
N ALA A 238 -23.31 -4.73 -0.61
CA ALA A 238 -23.36 -6.16 -0.34
C ALA A 238 -22.96 -6.97 -1.58
N LEU A 239 -23.45 -6.61 -2.77
CA LEU A 239 -23.07 -7.24 -4.02
C LEU A 239 -21.57 -7.11 -4.32
N TYR A 240 -20.99 -5.93 -4.12
CA TYR A 240 -19.56 -5.72 -4.28
C TYR A 240 -18.75 -6.61 -3.31
N GLN A 241 -19.13 -6.66 -2.04
CA GLN A 241 -18.45 -7.45 -1.02
C GLN A 241 -18.50 -8.96 -1.33
N GLU A 242 -19.64 -9.48 -1.76
CA GLU A 242 -19.80 -10.88 -2.21
C GLU A 242 -18.85 -11.23 -3.37
N ASN A 243 -18.46 -10.22 -4.16
CA ASN A 243 -17.52 -10.37 -5.28
C ASN A 243 -16.06 -9.94 -4.96
N GLY A 244 -15.74 -9.72 -3.68
CA GLY A 244 -14.38 -9.42 -3.24
C GLY A 244 -13.96 -7.95 -3.39
N PHE A 245 -14.92 -7.05 -3.62
CA PHE A 245 -14.67 -5.61 -3.65
C PHE A 245 -15.04 -4.99 -2.31
N PHE A 246 -14.06 -4.41 -1.63
CA PHE A 246 -14.23 -3.83 -0.30
C PHE A 246 -13.87 -2.36 -0.29
N ALA A 247 -14.69 -1.55 0.36
CA ALA A 247 -14.44 -0.12 0.52
C ALA A 247 -13.08 0.13 1.19
N GLY A 248 -12.29 1.05 0.62
CA GLY A 248 -10.93 1.36 1.06
C GLY A 248 -9.84 0.35 0.63
N LYS A 249 -10.20 -0.77 0.01
CA LYS A 249 -9.24 -1.75 -0.50
C LYS A 249 -9.11 -1.73 -2.03
N ASN A 250 -10.19 -1.91 -2.74
CA ASN A 250 -10.29 -1.92 -4.20
C ASN A 250 -11.61 -1.31 -4.71
N LEU A 251 -12.42 -0.78 -3.79
CA LEU A 251 -13.62 -0.01 -4.04
C LEU A 251 -13.47 1.33 -3.32
N LEU A 252 -13.56 2.42 -4.07
CA LEU A 252 -13.54 3.80 -3.58
C LEU A 252 -14.98 4.30 -3.59
N CYS A 253 -15.43 4.86 -2.49
CA CYS A 253 -16.77 5.40 -2.35
C CYS A 253 -16.68 6.87 -1.97
N THR A 254 -17.41 7.71 -2.68
CA THR A 254 -17.64 9.11 -2.30
C THR A 254 -19.14 9.34 -2.17
N PHE A 255 -19.50 10.25 -1.30
CA PHE A 255 -20.90 10.47 -0.92
C PHE A 255 -21.23 11.96 -0.98
N GLU A 256 -22.48 12.27 -1.32
CA GLU A 256 -23.03 13.60 -1.18
C GLU A 256 -24.50 13.57 -0.76
N THR A 257 -24.94 14.67 -0.19
CA THR A 257 -26.33 14.96 0.14
C THR A 257 -26.67 16.35 -0.41
N SER A 258 -27.94 16.72 -0.38
CA SER A 258 -28.38 18.08 -0.77
C SER A 258 -27.69 19.19 0.04
N GLU A 259 -27.39 18.93 1.34
CA GLU A 259 -26.71 19.89 2.23
C GLU A 259 -25.18 19.80 2.16
N HIS A 260 -24.63 18.64 1.81
CA HIS A 260 -23.20 18.37 1.77
C HIS A 260 -22.77 17.82 0.41
N PRO A 261 -22.66 18.68 -0.62
CA PRO A 261 -22.20 18.24 -1.94
C PRO A 261 -20.73 17.86 -1.92
N ILE A 262 -20.34 16.94 -2.81
CA ILE A 262 -18.94 16.57 -3.01
C ILE A 262 -18.13 17.79 -3.43
N ASN A 263 -16.90 17.89 -2.97
CA ASN A 263 -15.99 18.96 -3.35
C ASN A 263 -14.65 18.43 -3.85
N LEU A 264 -13.94 19.28 -4.60
CA LEU A 264 -12.67 18.91 -5.22
C LEU A 264 -11.62 18.43 -4.21
N LYS A 265 -11.59 19.00 -3.00
CA LYS A 265 -10.60 18.59 -1.96
C LYS A 265 -10.81 17.15 -1.53
N GLN A 266 -12.06 16.69 -1.39
CA GLN A 266 -12.37 15.29 -1.07
C GLN A 266 -11.93 14.36 -2.21
N VAL A 267 -12.22 14.72 -3.46
CA VAL A 267 -11.81 13.96 -4.65
C VAL A 267 -10.28 13.84 -4.72
N GLU A 268 -9.55 14.94 -4.54
CA GLU A 268 -8.07 14.95 -4.55
C GLU A 268 -7.48 14.08 -3.43
N LEU A 269 -8.08 14.08 -2.23
CA LEU A 269 -7.63 13.19 -1.15
C LEU A 269 -7.78 11.71 -1.50
N VAL A 270 -8.87 11.32 -2.17
CA VAL A 270 -9.07 9.94 -2.64
C VAL A 270 -8.00 9.59 -3.69
N ILE A 271 -7.77 10.46 -4.67
CA ILE A 271 -6.75 10.25 -5.71
C ILE A 271 -5.36 10.05 -5.08
N GLN A 272 -4.95 10.95 -4.19
CA GLN A 272 -3.63 10.91 -3.55
C GLN A 272 -3.42 9.66 -2.70
N ASN A 273 -4.43 9.17 -2.00
CA ASN A 273 -4.29 8.01 -1.12
C ASN A 273 -4.30 6.68 -1.87
N TYR A 274 -5.02 6.59 -2.98
CA TYR A 274 -5.27 5.29 -3.62
C TYR A 274 -4.71 5.16 -5.03
N LEU A 275 -4.61 6.24 -5.80
CA LEU A 275 -4.37 6.18 -7.24
C LEU A 275 -3.00 6.71 -7.69
N THR A 276 -2.23 7.31 -6.79
CA THR A 276 -0.88 7.81 -7.06
C THR A 276 0.25 6.90 -6.59
#